data_1d2edd0d28e0925806ec8e93eedd7504
#
_entry.id   1d2edd0d28e0925806ec8e93eedd7504
#
_cell.length_a   1.000
_cell.length_b   1.000
_cell.length_c   1.000
_cell.angle_alpha   90.00
_cell.angle_beta   90.00
_cell.angle_gamma   90.00
#
_symmetry.space_group_name_H-M   'P 1'
#
loop_
_entity.id
_entity.type
_entity.pdbx_description
1 polymer ?
#
loop_
_entity_poly.entity_id
_entity_poly.type
_entity_poly.pdbx_seq_one_letter_code
_entity_poly.pdbx_strand_id
1 'polypeptide(L)'
;MPVGLYISVPFCRTKCSYCNFASDVFSRAVFHRYVERVCSDMERANSIADQMAGRFDRTLDSIYLGGGTPTIIDITELERLFVTISQNFELLPNAEVTVECAPGTLTPAVVEALWRSGVNRVSLGVQSFVDQESAAVGRLHSRTIVLDDIARLRAAGISNINIDLIAGLPHQTRESWEVSVGAAIASGVPHASVYMLEVDEDSRLGRELMAGGTRYHAHFVPQDEATADFYVMACERLDSAGVRQYEISNFAREGHESRHNLKYWTRQPYLGFGVDADSMLLSREGKNEAVRFSTPDSLEEYVAEGPLKPNAVASHAALEETFFLGLRLNRGVDLKEVAAKFGPSAVAGFTETISEFVEGGLMEREDSWIRLTPRGRLLSNEVFERFVSEAVAGGQ
;
A
#
# COMPACT_ATOMS: atom_id res chain seq x y z
N MET A 1 -19.65 -7.56 7.76
CA MET A 1 -18.86 -6.52 7.04
C MET A 1 -17.90 -7.25 6.13
N PRO A 2 -17.90 -6.97 4.81
CA PRO A 2 -16.99 -7.64 3.88
C PRO A 2 -15.53 -7.43 4.25
N VAL A 3 -14.70 -8.44 3.99
CA VAL A 3 -13.28 -8.42 4.29
C VAL A 3 -12.45 -8.13 3.03
N GLY A 4 -11.32 -7.43 3.16
CA GLY A 4 -10.31 -7.32 2.11
C GLY A 4 -9.40 -8.55 2.12
N LEU A 5 -8.94 -9.00 0.96
CA LEU A 5 -7.96 -10.07 0.85
C LEU A 5 -6.67 -9.52 0.25
N TYR A 6 -5.55 -9.68 0.96
CA TYR A 6 -4.22 -9.31 0.49
C TYR A 6 -3.38 -10.56 0.26
N ILE A 7 -2.69 -10.64 -0.87
CA ILE A 7 -1.70 -11.70 -1.14
C ILE A 7 -0.35 -11.04 -1.42
N SER A 8 0.60 -11.26 -0.53
CA SER A 8 1.96 -10.74 -0.64
C SER A 8 2.87 -11.72 -1.41
N VAL A 9 3.11 -11.45 -2.67
CA VAL A 9 3.95 -12.26 -3.55
C VAL A 9 5.42 -11.79 -3.46
N PRO A 10 6.36 -12.57 -2.90
CA PRO A 10 7.71 -12.09 -2.57
C PRO A 10 8.69 -12.10 -3.75
N PHE A 11 8.23 -12.27 -4.98
CA PHE A 11 9.09 -12.50 -6.15
C PHE A 11 9.30 -11.25 -6.98
N CYS A 12 10.57 -10.96 -7.32
CA CYS A 12 10.95 -9.89 -8.23
C CYS A 12 11.92 -10.40 -9.32
N ARG A 13 11.94 -9.73 -10.48
CA ARG A 13 13.00 -9.96 -11.49
C ARG A 13 14.32 -9.36 -11.07
N THR A 14 14.26 -8.22 -10.38
CA THR A 14 15.40 -7.51 -9.78
C THR A 14 14.97 -6.92 -8.46
N LYS A 15 15.87 -6.86 -7.48
CA LYS A 15 15.64 -6.12 -6.23
C LYS A 15 16.06 -4.67 -6.47
N CYS A 16 15.11 -3.74 -6.41
CA CYS A 16 15.39 -2.30 -6.49
C CYS A 16 16.28 -1.85 -5.34
N SER A 17 17.12 -0.82 -5.57
CA SER A 17 18.12 -0.40 -4.57
C SER A 17 17.51 0.20 -3.30
N TYR A 18 16.34 0.83 -3.41
CA TYR A 18 15.60 1.45 -2.30
C TYR A 18 14.63 0.50 -1.57
N CYS A 19 14.35 -0.69 -2.15
CA CYS A 19 13.24 -1.52 -1.69
C CYS A 19 13.61 -2.29 -0.41
N ASN A 20 12.78 -2.14 0.62
CA ASN A 20 12.83 -2.83 1.91
C ASN A 20 11.75 -3.93 2.07
N PHE A 21 10.85 -4.09 1.09
CA PHE A 21 9.85 -5.17 1.15
C PHE A 21 10.48 -6.55 1.28
N ALA A 22 9.78 -7.48 1.92
CA ALA A 22 10.13 -8.90 2.06
C ALA A 22 10.05 -9.64 0.70
N SER A 23 10.74 -9.10 -0.31
CA SER A 23 10.76 -9.61 -1.68
C SER A 23 12.19 -9.71 -2.20
N ASP A 24 12.47 -10.70 -3.04
CA ASP A 24 13.80 -10.85 -3.66
C ASP A 24 13.70 -11.61 -4.99
N VAL A 25 14.88 -11.84 -5.60
CA VAL A 25 15.02 -12.64 -6.81
C VAL A 25 15.17 -14.10 -6.43
N PHE A 26 14.14 -14.88 -6.66
CA PHE A 26 14.11 -16.30 -6.37
C PHE A 26 14.12 -17.15 -7.65
N SER A 27 14.57 -18.40 -7.51
CA SER A 27 14.45 -19.41 -8.55
C SER A 27 12.97 -19.76 -8.77
N ARG A 28 12.55 -19.98 -10.03
CA ARG A 28 11.18 -20.42 -10.35
C ARG A 28 10.77 -21.73 -9.66
N ALA A 29 11.73 -22.55 -9.26
CA ALA A 29 11.47 -23.81 -8.57
C ALA A 29 10.73 -23.63 -7.23
N VAL A 30 10.79 -22.45 -6.61
CA VAL A 30 10.10 -22.18 -5.34
C VAL A 30 8.68 -21.60 -5.54
N PHE A 31 8.34 -21.12 -6.75
CA PHE A 31 7.04 -20.47 -7.01
C PHE A 31 5.88 -21.43 -6.76
N HIS A 32 5.96 -22.64 -7.24
CA HIS A 32 4.92 -23.65 -7.03
C HIS A 32 4.69 -23.94 -5.54
N ARG A 33 5.75 -24.17 -4.76
CA ARG A 33 5.64 -24.43 -3.32
C ARG A 33 5.05 -23.25 -2.55
N TYR A 34 5.42 -22.03 -2.94
CA TYR A 34 4.84 -20.80 -2.37
C TYR A 34 3.35 -20.72 -2.67
N VAL A 35 2.93 -20.89 -3.93
CA VAL A 35 1.51 -20.83 -4.32
C VAL A 35 0.71 -21.95 -3.66
N GLU A 36 1.27 -23.16 -3.58
CA GLU A 36 0.65 -24.27 -2.85
C GLU A 36 0.39 -23.92 -1.38
N ARG A 37 1.37 -23.27 -0.72
CA ARG A 37 1.23 -22.81 0.65
C ARG A 37 0.14 -21.73 0.79
N VAL A 38 0.13 -20.71 -0.06
CA VAL A 38 -0.89 -19.66 -0.04
C VAL A 38 -2.29 -20.24 -0.25
N CYS A 39 -2.44 -21.17 -1.19
CA CYS A 39 -3.71 -21.86 -1.43
C CYS A 39 -4.17 -22.63 -0.18
N SER A 40 -3.27 -23.40 0.45
CA SER A 40 -3.58 -24.13 1.69
C SER A 40 -3.97 -23.19 2.84
N ASP A 41 -3.35 -22.02 2.96
CA ASP A 41 -3.71 -21.03 3.99
C ASP A 41 -5.09 -20.43 3.72
N MET A 42 -5.42 -20.13 2.47
CA MET A 42 -6.77 -19.67 2.10
C MET A 42 -7.86 -20.70 2.39
N GLU A 43 -7.60 -21.99 2.14
CA GLU A 43 -8.51 -23.09 2.49
C GLU A 43 -8.73 -23.17 4.01
N ARG A 44 -7.69 -22.89 4.79
CA ARG A 44 -7.71 -22.91 6.25
C ARG A 44 -8.05 -21.55 6.90
N ALA A 45 -8.46 -20.54 6.13
CA ALA A 45 -8.65 -19.17 6.62
C ALA A 45 -9.52 -19.07 7.88
N ASN A 46 -10.63 -19.85 7.94
CA ASN A 46 -11.48 -19.89 9.15
C ASN A 46 -10.74 -20.45 10.37
N SER A 47 -9.98 -21.55 10.19
CA SER A 47 -9.20 -22.17 11.26
C SER A 47 -8.11 -21.23 11.76
N ILE A 48 -7.44 -20.51 10.85
CA ILE A 48 -6.43 -19.49 11.19
C ILE A 48 -7.09 -18.36 11.99
N ALA A 49 -8.20 -17.82 11.52
CA ALA A 49 -8.93 -16.77 12.23
C ALA A 49 -9.36 -17.22 13.63
N ASP A 50 -9.85 -18.47 13.77
CA ASP A 50 -10.25 -19.04 15.05
C ASP A 50 -9.08 -19.16 16.04
N GLN A 51 -7.93 -19.64 15.56
CA GLN A 51 -6.69 -19.72 16.36
C GLN A 51 -6.20 -18.34 16.80
N MET A 52 -6.42 -17.32 15.97
CA MET A 52 -6.07 -15.93 16.28
C MET A 52 -7.13 -15.19 17.09
N ALA A 53 -8.18 -15.85 17.58
CA ALA A 53 -9.33 -15.25 18.27
C ALA A 53 -10.04 -14.17 17.43
N GLY A 54 -9.90 -14.22 16.11
CA GLY A 54 -10.52 -13.32 15.15
C GLY A 54 -11.77 -13.90 14.50
N ARG A 55 -12.56 -13.03 13.91
CA ARG A 55 -13.72 -13.39 13.06
C ARG A 55 -13.80 -12.50 11.84
N PHE A 56 -14.22 -13.05 10.73
CA PHE A 56 -14.47 -12.32 9.49
C PHE A 56 -15.69 -12.90 8.75
N ASP A 57 -16.22 -12.12 7.85
CA ASP A 57 -17.21 -12.55 6.85
C ASP A 57 -16.46 -13.09 5.63
N ARG A 58 -16.90 -14.20 5.05
CA ARG A 58 -16.26 -14.76 3.85
C ARG A 58 -16.53 -13.96 2.58
N THR A 59 -17.34 -12.93 2.66
CA THR A 59 -17.64 -12.02 1.56
C THR A 59 -16.50 -11.03 1.34
N LEU A 60 -15.93 -10.98 0.14
CA LEU A 60 -14.87 -10.07 -0.27
C LEU A 60 -15.43 -8.89 -1.04
N ASP A 61 -15.02 -7.67 -0.67
CA ASP A 61 -15.24 -6.44 -1.44
C ASP A 61 -13.95 -5.90 -2.10
N SER A 62 -12.79 -6.43 -1.70
CA SER A 62 -11.52 -6.15 -2.36
C SER A 62 -10.55 -7.32 -2.30
N ILE A 63 -9.78 -7.52 -3.38
CA ILE A 63 -8.63 -8.42 -3.48
C ILE A 63 -7.46 -7.60 -3.95
N TYR A 64 -6.29 -7.78 -3.34
CA TYR A 64 -5.06 -7.10 -3.71
C TYR A 64 -3.87 -8.08 -3.73
N LEU A 65 -3.30 -8.32 -4.89
CA LEU A 65 -2.06 -9.06 -5.06
C LEU A 65 -0.91 -8.06 -5.19
N GLY A 66 0.01 -8.06 -4.25
CA GLY A 66 1.11 -7.09 -4.19
C GLY A 66 2.40 -7.68 -3.60
N GLY A 67 3.24 -6.81 -3.05
CA GLY A 67 4.51 -7.12 -2.41
C GLY A 67 5.71 -6.97 -3.34
N GLY A 68 6.09 -8.01 -4.06
CA GLY A 68 7.12 -7.95 -5.10
C GLY A 68 6.52 -7.62 -6.47
N THR A 69 6.43 -8.63 -7.33
CA THR A 69 5.85 -8.49 -8.67
C THR A 69 5.00 -9.74 -8.99
N PRO A 70 3.72 -9.75 -8.63
CA PRO A 70 2.83 -10.90 -8.85
C PRO A 70 2.83 -11.45 -10.29
N THR A 71 3.02 -10.59 -11.29
CA THR A 71 2.97 -10.95 -12.71
C THR A 71 4.21 -11.68 -13.24
N ILE A 72 5.19 -12.01 -12.38
CA ILE A 72 6.32 -12.86 -12.80
C ILE A 72 6.13 -14.33 -12.47
N ILE A 73 5.17 -14.70 -11.64
CA ILE A 73 4.80 -16.10 -11.44
C ILE A 73 4.18 -16.68 -12.71
N ASP A 74 4.25 -17.99 -12.87
CA ASP A 74 3.69 -18.63 -14.04
C ASP A 74 2.17 -18.44 -14.11
N ILE A 75 1.63 -18.25 -15.31
CA ILE A 75 0.20 -17.95 -15.52
C ILE A 75 -0.69 -19.00 -14.85
N THR A 76 -0.33 -20.26 -14.95
CA THR A 76 -1.06 -21.37 -14.31
C THR A 76 -1.11 -21.25 -12.78
N GLU A 77 -0.02 -20.80 -12.17
CA GLU A 77 0.03 -20.58 -10.72
C GLU A 77 -0.74 -19.30 -10.32
N LEU A 78 -0.69 -18.27 -11.14
CA LEU A 78 -1.48 -17.06 -10.94
C LEU A 78 -2.99 -17.37 -11.01
N GLU A 79 -3.43 -18.10 -12.05
CA GLU A 79 -4.82 -18.55 -12.20
C GLU A 79 -5.25 -19.46 -11.04
N ARG A 80 -4.34 -20.31 -10.53
CA ARG A 80 -4.60 -21.17 -9.36
C ARG A 80 -4.94 -20.36 -8.11
N LEU A 81 -4.22 -19.25 -7.85
CA LEU A 81 -4.56 -18.35 -6.74
C LEU A 81 -6.00 -17.84 -6.85
N PHE A 82 -6.41 -17.34 -8.02
CA PHE A 82 -7.76 -16.81 -8.22
C PHE A 82 -8.85 -17.89 -8.14
N VAL A 83 -8.56 -19.08 -8.64
CA VAL A 83 -9.48 -20.25 -8.49
C VAL A 83 -9.65 -20.58 -7.01
N THR A 84 -8.57 -20.64 -6.25
CA THR A 84 -8.64 -20.93 -4.80
C THR A 84 -9.41 -19.83 -4.04
N ILE A 85 -9.22 -18.56 -4.41
CA ILE A 85 -10.02 -17.46 -3.84
C ILE A 85 -11.50 -17.71 -4.10
N SER A 86 -11.89 -17.96 -5.34
CA SER A 86 -13.31 -18.15 -5.71
C SER A 86 -13.98 -19.40 -5.09
N GLN A 87 -13.18 -20.40 -4.73
CA GLN A 87 -13.66 -21.62 -4.05
C GLN A 87 -13.87 -21.42 -2.55
N ASN A 88 -13.12 -20.49 -1.94
CA ASN A 88 -13.11 -20.32 -0.49
C ASN A 88 -13.79 -19.05 0.00
N PHE A 89 -14.03 -18.08 -0.87
CA PHE A 89 -14.62 -16.79 -0.53
C PHE A 89 -15.74 -16.43 -1.51
N GLU A 90 -16.67 -15.60 -1.06
CA GLU A 90 -17.73 -15.03 -1.88
C GLU A 90 -17.33 -13.63 -2.35
N LEU A 91 -17.12 -13.46 -3.64
CA LEU A 91 -16.75 -12.18 -4.21
C LEU A 91 -17.98 -11.34 -4.52
N LEU A 92 -18.06 -10.11 -3.99
CA LEU A 92 -19.13 -9.18 -4.34
C LEU A 92 -19.08 -8.80 -5.84
N PRO A 93 -20.23 -8.59 -6.49
CA PRO A 93 -20.26 -8.32 -7.94
C PRO A 93 -19.42 -7.10 -8.40
N ASN A 94 -19.21 -6.16 -7.51
CA ASN A 94 -18.43 -4.93 -7.78
C ASN A 94 -17.14 -4.86 -6.95
N ALA A 95 -16.63 -5.99 -6.48
CA ALA A 95 -15.38 -6.03 -5.73
C ALA A 95 -14.22 -5.48 -6.56
N GLU A 96 -13.31 -4.76 -5.90
CA GLU A 96 -12.04 -4.34 -6.50
C GLU A 96 -11.08 -5.53 -6.51
N VAL A 97 -10.53 -5.86 -7.67
CA VAL A 97 -9.52 -6.91 -7.83
C VAL A 97 -8.27 -6.26 -8.42
N THR A 98 -7.30 -5.99 -7.57
CA THR A 98 -6.06 -5.30 -7.92
C THR A 98 -4.88 -6.26 -8.01
N VAL A 99 -4.02 -6.05 -9.03
CA VAL A 99 -2.72 -6.73 -9.15
C VAL A 99 -1.62 -5.70 -9.39
N GLU A 100 -0.54 -5.78 -8.60
CA GLU A 100 0.68 -5.01 -8.85
C GLU A 100 1.49 -5.63 -9.98
N CYS A 101 2.01 -4.77 -10.84
CA CYS A 101 2.78 -5.17 -12.02
C CYS A 101 4.04 -4.30 -12.15
N ALA A 102 5.16 -4.91 -12.47
CA ALA A 102 6.30 -4.17 -12.96
C ALA A 102 6.14 -3.96 -14.48
N PRO A 103 6.37 -2.75 -15.02
CA PRO A 103 6.32 -2.53 -16.47
C PRO A 103 7.24 -3.50 -17.23
N GLY A 104 6.75 -4.01 -18.36
CA GLY A 104 7.43 -5.03 -19.16
C GLY A 104 7.17 -6.47 -18.70
N THR A 105 6.33 -6.70 -17.68
CA THR A 105 5.85 -8.04 -17.31
C THR A 105 4.49 -8.39 -17.92
N LEU A 106 3.78 -7.41 -18.45
CA LEU A 106 2.44 -7.51 -19.01
C LEU A 106 2.46 -8.02 -20.47
N THR A 107 2.87 -9.27 -20.67
CA THR A 107 2.72 -9.90 -22.00
C THR A 107 1.24 -10.06 -22.35
N PRO A 108 0.86 -10.22 -23.65
CA PRO A 108 -0.53 -10.46 -24.04
C PRO A 108 -1.18 -11.61 -23.27
N ALA A 109 -0.45 -12.71 -23.05
CA ALA A 109 -0.95 -13.87 -22.31
C ALA A 109 -1.17 -13.57 -20.83
N VAL A 110 -0.30 -12.78 -20.18
CA VAL A 110 -0.49 -12.35 -18.78
C VAL A 110 -1.71 -11.45 -18.66
N VAL A 111 -1.88 -10.47 -19.56
CA VAL A 111 -3.04 -9.55 -19.54
C VAL A 111 -4.35 -10.32 -19.75
N GLU A 112 -4.36 -11.28 -20.67
CA GLU A 112 -5.53 -12.14 -20.88
C GLU A 112 -5.86 -12.98 -19.63
N ALA A 113 -4.85 -13.54 -18.94
CA ALA A 113 -5.04 -14.30 -17.70
C ALA A 113 -5.58 -13.40 -16.57
N LEU A 114 -5.06 -12.18 -16.42
CA LEU A 114 -5.57 -11.22 -15.45
C LEU A 114 -7.04 -10.88 -15.71
N TRP A 115 -7.38 -10.58 -16.97
CA TRP A 115 -8.76 -10.27 -17.35
C TRP A 115 -9.73 -11.45 -17.08
N ARG A 116 -9.35 -12.68 -17.48
CA ARG A 116 -10.15 -13.90 -17.22
C ARG A 116 -10.32 -14.18 -15.72
N SER A 117 -9.33 -13.80 -14.91
CA SER A 117 -9.38 -13.94 -13.45
C SER A 117 -10.21 -12.83 -12.77
N GLY A 118 -10.84 -11.93 -13.54
CA GLY A 118 -11.68 -10.86 -13.01
C GLY A 118 -10.91 -9.64 -12.47
N VAL A 119 -9.61 -9.52 -12.78
CA VAL A 119 -8.82 -8.34 -12.42
C VAL A 119 -9.39 -7.11 -13.11
N ASN A 120 -9.77 -6.10 -12.32
CA ASN A 120 -10.38 -4.87 -12.80
C ASN A 120 -9.57 -3.61 -12.46
N ARG A 121 -8.49 -3.76 -11.67
CA ARG A 121 -7.53 -2.70 -11.34
C ARG A 121 -6.09 -3.23 -11.43
N VAL A 122 -5.19 -2.42 -12.00
CA VAL A 122 -3.74 -2.74 -12.08
C VAL A 122 -2.94 -1.58 -11.51
N SER A 123 -1.96 -1.85 -10.64
CA SER A 123 -0.97 -0.88 -10.18
C SER A 123 0.35 -1.11 -10.91
N LEU A 124 0.84 -0.08 -11.61
CA LEU A 124 2.11 -0.11 -12.33
C LEU A 124 3.20 0.59 -11.53
N GLY A 125 4.18 -0.16 -11.06
CA GLY A 125 5.35 0.37 -10.36
C GLY A 125 6.31 1.07 -11.33
N VAL A 126 5.98 2.26 -11.81
CA VAL A 126 6.76 3.03 -12.79
C VAL A 126 7.94 3.75 -12.14
N GLN A 127 7.71 4.41 -11.02
CA GLN A 127 8.61 5.19 -10.18
C GLN A 127 9.10 6.48 -10.85
N SER A 128 9.52 6.45 -12.11
CA SER A 128 9.86 7.60 -12.93
C SER A 128 9.62 7.30 -14.42
N PHE A 129 9.23 8.31 -15.20
CA PHE A 129 9.17 8.25 -16.66
C PHE A 129 10.50 8.71 -17.32
N VAL A 130 11.52 9.00 -16.53
CA VAL A 130 12.87 9.29 -17.00
C VAL A 130 13.71 8.02 -16.89
N ASP A 131 14.08 7.45 -18.02
CA ASP A 131 14.72 6.12 -18.11
C ASP A 131 16.02 6.06 -17.27
N GLN A 132 16.79 7.14 -17.18
CA GLN A 132 18.00 7.23 -16.38
C GLN A 132 17.73 7.06 -14.89
N GLU A 133 16.69 7.70 -14.35
CA GLU A 133 16.30 7.63 -12.94
C GLU A 133 15.81 6.21 -12.59
N SER A 134 14.95 5.64 -13.45
CA SER A 134 14.47 4.26 -13.29
C SER A 134 15.63 3.25 -13.30
N ALA A 135 16.56 3.39 -14.24
CA ALA A 135 17.73 2.51 -14.33
C ALA A 135 18.66 2.64 -13.11
N ALA A 136 18.86 3.86 -12.58
CA ALA A 136 19.70 4.12 -11.40
C ALA A 136 19.24 3.34 -10.16
N VAL A 137 17.95 3.04 -10.05
CA VAL A 137 17.36 2.26 -8.94
C VAL A 137 17.09 0.79 -9.28
N GLY A 138 17.59 0.30 -10.42
CA GLY A 138 17.51 -1.11 -10.81
C GLY A 138 16.20 -1.51 -11.49
N ARG A 139 15.43 -0.55 -12.01
CA ARG A 139 14.28 -0.84 -12.86
C ARG A 139 14.73 -1.23 -14.28
N LEU A 140 14.01 -2.16 -14.93
CA LEU A 140 14.36 -2.73 -16.23
C LEU A 140 13.51 -2.19 -17.39
N HIS A 141 12.64 -1.23 -17.13
CA HIS A 141 11.71 -0.69 -18.12
C HIS A 141 12.14 0.71 -18.59
N SER A 142 11.61 1.10 -19.75
CA SER A 142 11.67 2.45 -20.27
C SER A 142 10.27 3.07 -20.28
N ARG A 143 10.21 4.40 -20.51
CA ARG A 143 8.96 5.13 -20.73
C ARG A 143 8.07 4.50 -21.80
N THR A 144 8.66 4.06 -22.91
CA THR A 144 7.92 3.41 -24.01
C THR A 144 7.22 2.14 -23.53
N ILE A 145 7.92 1.29 -22.77
CA ILE A 145 7.35 0.04 -22.21
C ILE A 145 6.14 0.36 -21.30
N VAL A 146 6.24 1.40 -20.46
CA VAL A 146 5.13 1.82 -19.59
C VAL A 146 3.90 2.19 -20.42
N LEU A 147 4.07 3.02 -21.45
CA LEU A 147 2.97 3.47 -22.31
C LEU A 147 2.35 2.31 -23.11
N ASP A 148 3.17 1.39 -23.59
CA ASP A 148 2.71 0.18 -24.29
C ASP A 148 1.90 -0.74 -23.35
N ASP A 149 2.33 -0.90 -22.11
CA ASP A 149 1.61 -1.69 -21.10
C ASP A 149 0.25 -1.05 -20.76
N ILE A 150 0.19 0.27 -20.59
CA ILE A 150 -1.07 1.01 -20.38
C ILE A 150 -2.02 0.80 -21.57
N ALA A 151 -1.51 0.93 -22.79
CA ALA A 151 -2.31 0.71 -24.02
C ALA A 151 -2.84 -0.73 -24.08
N ARG A 152 -2.01 -1.72 -23.73
CA ARG A 152 -2.36 -3.14 -23.72
C ARG A 152 -3.44 -3.46 -22.68
N LEU A 153 -3.33 -2.92 -21.46
CA LEU A 153 -4.34 -3.07 -20.42
C LEU A 153 -5.70 -2.50 -20.86
N ARG A 154 -5.70 -1.29 -21.42
CA ARG A 154 -6.92 -0.66 -21.94
C ARG A 154 -7.56 -1.44 -23.07
N ALA A 155 -6.76 -1.96 -23.98
CA ALA A 155 -7.24 -2.78 -25.10
C ALA A 155 -7.92 -4.08 -24.59
N ALA A 156 -7.49 -4.60 -23.45
CA ALA A 156 -8.10 -5.74 -22.77
C ALA A 156 -9.31 -5.38 -21.89
N GLY A 157 -9.69 -4.09 -21.79
CA GLY A 157 -10.81 -3.62 -20.96
C GLY A 157 -10.45 -3.27 -19.51
N ILE A 158 -9.16 -3.33 -19.12
CA ILE A 158 -8.70 -2.92 -17.80
C ILE A 158 -8.28 -1.44 -17.87
N SER A 159 -9.20 -0.55 -17.51
CA SER A 159 -9.00 0.91 -17.57
C SER A 159 -8.69 1.55 -16.21
N ASN A 160 -8.99 0.86 -15.10
CA ASN A 160 -8.63 1.32 -13.76
C ASN A 160 -7.16 1.01 -13.50
N ILE A 161 -6.29 1.93 -13.89
CA ILE A 161 -4.84 1.78 -13.83
C ILE A 161 -4.29 2.82 -12.85
N ASN A 162 -3.47 2.36 -11.92
CA ASN A 162 -2.63 3.20 -11.08
C ASN A 162 -1.21 3.27 -11.63
N ILE A 163 -0.57 4.42 -11.48
CA ILE A 163 0.87 4.62 -11.70
C ILE A 163 1.50 5.01 -10.38
N ASP A 164 2.50 4.24 -9.93
CA ASP A 164 3.30 4.59 -8.78
C ASP A 164 4.49 5.43 -9.22
N LEU A 165 4.69 6.59 -8.58
CA LEU A 165 5.82 7.50 -8.76
C LEU A 165 6.54 7.71 -7.42
N ILE A 166 7.87 7.90 -7.50
CA ILE A 166 8.69 8.22 -6.34
C ILE A 166 9.38 9.56 -6.56
N ALA A 167 9.13 10.52 -5.68
CA ALA A 167 9.85 11.78 -5.58
C ALA A 167 11.14 11.55 -4.77
N GLY A 168 12.27 12.08 -5.25
CA GLY A 168 13.55 11.96 -4.56
C GLY A 168 14.46 10.83 -5.06
N LEU A 169 14.18 10.20 -6.20
CA LEU A 169 15.08 9.20 -6.78
C LEU A 169 16.46 9.79 -7.11
N PRO A 170 17.55 8.97 -7.10
CA PRO A 170 18.86 9.41 -7.55
C PRO A 170 18.82 10.06 -8.93
N HIS A 171 19.54 11.17 -9.09
CA HIS A 171 19.59 12.03 -10.30
C HIS A 171 18.31 12.81 -10.62
N GLN A 172 17.26 12.69 -9.84
CA GLN A 172 16.02 13.42 -10.08
C GLN A 172 16.22 14.93 -9.86
N THR A 173 15.71 15.71 -10.82
CA THR A 173 15.68 17.17 -10.76
C THR A 173 14.24 17.66 -10.83
N ARG A 174 14.02 18.95 -10.57
CA ARG A 174 12.69 19.56 -10.72
C ARG A 174 12.13 19.34 -12.13
N GLU A 175 12.97 19.54 -13.15
CA GLU A 175 12.58 19.42 -14.57
C GLU A 175 12.24 17.97 -14.95
N SER A 176 13.06 17.01 -14.49
CA SER A 176 12.82 15.59 -14.76
C SER A 176 11.58 15.07 -14.02
N TRP A 177 11.34 15.59 -12.82
CA TRP A 177 10.12 15.29 -12.07
C TRP A 177 8.87 15.84 -12.75
N GLU A 178 8.93 17.08 -13.28
CA GLU A 178 7.87 17.65 -14.11
C GLU A 178 7.54 16.80 -15.33
N VAL A 179 8.56 16.22 -15.98
CA VAL A 179 8.38 15.28 -17.09
C VAL A 179 7.63 14.03 -16.64
N SER A 180 7.99 13.45 -15.48
CA SER A 180 7.37 12.25 -14.95
C SER A 180 5.91 12.47 -14.55
N VAL A 181 5.60 13.52 -13.79
CA VAL A 181 4.23 13.87 -13.42
C VAL A 181 3.40 14.22 -14.66
N GLY A 182 3.97 15.00 -15.60
CA GLY A 182 3.31 15.33 -16.87
C GLY A 182 3.00 14.10 -17.72
N ALA A 183 3.88 13.10 -17.75
CA ALA A 183 3.66 11.85 -18.48
C ALA A 183 2.55 11.01 -17.82
N ALA A 184 2.50 10.93 -16.49
CA ALA A 184 1.42 10.26 -15.78
C ALA A 184 0.06 10.91 -16.09
N ILE A 185 -0.03 12.25 -16.03
CA ILE A 185 -1.25 13.00 -16.37
C ILE A 185 -1.64 12.77 -17.85
N ALA A 186 -0.69 12.89 -18.77
CA ALA A 186 -0.93 12.74 -20.21
C ALA A 186 -1.34 11.31 -20.59
N SER A 187 -0.93 10.31 -19.81
CA SER A 187 -1.36 8.92 -20.00
C SER A 187 -2.86 8.74 -19.78
N GLY A 188 -3.52 9.68 -19.07
CA GLY A 188 -4.96 9.65 -18.78
C GLY A 188 -5.39 8.53 -17.84
N VAL A 189 -4.47 7.97 -17.03
CA VAL A 189 -4.83 7.00 -15.99
C VAL A 189 -5.65 7.68 -14.90
N PRO A 190 -6.62 6.95 -14.29
CA PRO A 190 -7.51 7.55 -13.29
C PRO A 190 -6.90 7.66 -11.90
N HIS A 191 -5.77 7.02 -11.64
CA HIS A 191 -5.15 6.95 -10.31
C HIS A 191 -3.62 7.11 -10.40
N ALA A 192 -3.03 7.77 -9.41
CA ALA A 192 -1.59 7.87 -9.22
C ALA A 192 -1.24 7.75 -7.75
N SER A 193 -0.15 7.05 -7.44
CA SER A 193 0.49 7.09 -6.13
C SER A 193 1.78 7.89 -6.24
N VAL A 194 2.01 8.80 -5.30
CA VAL A 194 3.24 9.61 -5.22
C VAL A 194 3.82 9.43 -3.84
N TYR A 195 4.96 8.77 -3.78
CA TYR A 195 5.72 8.54 -2.56
C TYR A 195 6.93 9.47 -2.53
N MET A 196 7.29 9.96 -1.36
CA MET A 196 8.63 10.50 -1.12
C MET A 196 9.58 9.34 -0.86
N LEU A 197 10.78 9.38 -1.43
CA LEU A 197 11.79 8.35 -1.21
C LEU A 197 12.18 8.34 0.27
N GLU A 198 11.84 7.27 0.96
CA GLU A 198 12.40 6.96 2.28
C GLU A 198 13.61 6.04 2.08
N VAL A 199 14.75 6.48 2.57
CA VAL A 199 16.00 5.70 2.48
C VAL A 199 16.13 4.86 3.73
N ASP A 200 15.60 3.63 3.69
CA ASP A 200 15.75 2.65 4.74
C ASP A 200 17.23 2.20 4.86
N GLU A 201 17.79 2.20 6.08
CA GLU A 201 19.20 1.84 6.35
C GLU A 201 19.54 0.41 5.91
N ASP A 202 18.58 -0.51 5.95
CA ASP A 202 18.74 -1.90 5.52
C ASP A 202 18.59 -2.08 4.00
N SER A 203 18.10 -1.08 3.28
CA SER A 203 18.08 -1.09 1.82
C SER A 203 19.50 -1.04 1.23
N ARG A 204 19.64 -1.44 -0.04
CA ARG A 204 20.95 -1.34 -0.74
C ARG A 204 21.39 0.12 -0.90
N LEU A 205 20.43 1.02 -1.13
CA LEU A 205 20.64 2.46 -1.26
C LEU A 205 21.08 3.07 0.07
N GLY A 206 20.37 2.72 1.17
CA GLY A 206 20.69 3.23 2.51
C GLY A 206 22.05 2.77 3.00
N ARG A 207 22.37 1.47 2.84
CA ARG A 207 23.70 0.96 3.16
C ARG A 207 24.83 1.68 2.41
N GLU A 208 24.60 2.03 1.12
CA GLU A 208 25.57 2.81 0.36
C GLU A 208 25.67 4.26 0.86
N LEU A 209 24.55 4.87 1.25
CA LEU A 209 24.55 6.21 1.82
C LEU A 209 25.36 6.26 3.12
N MET A 210 25.23 5.25 3.98
CA MET A 210 25.93 5.17 5.27
C MET A 210 27.42 4.80 5.14
N ALA A 211 27.75 3.86 4.26
CA ALA A 211 29.09 3.30 4.15
C ALA A 211 29.97 3.97 3.06
N GLY A 212 29.38 4.80 2.22
CA GLY A 212 29.98 5.30 0.99
C GLY A 212 29.93 4.26 -0.13
N GLY A 213 30.06 4.69 -1.37
CA GLY A 213 30.01 3.86 -2.55
C GLY A 213 29.43 4.60 -3.75
N THR A 214 29.38 3.92 -4.90
CA THR A 214 28.92 4.52 -6.16
C THR A 214 27.99 3.59 -6.96
N ARG A 215 27.70 2.41 -6.43
CA ARG A 215 26.98 1.36 -7.18
C ARG A 215 25.50 1.67 -7.32
N TYR A 216 24.88 2.23 -6.28
CA TYR A 216 23.44 2.48 -6.19
C TYR A 216 23.10 3.97 -6.30
N HIS A 217 24.09 4.79 -6.61
CA HIS A 217 23.93 6.23 -6.83
C HIS A 217 23.41 7.03 -5.62
N ALA A 218 23.63 6.54 -4.39
CA ALA A 218 23.10 7.15 -3.18
C ALA A 218 23.48 8.65 -3.00
N HIS A 219 24.65 9.03 -3.44
CA HIS A 219 25.14 10.43 -3.40
C HIS A 219 24.44 11.38 -4.39
N PHE A 220 23.61 10.86 -5.28
CA PHE A 220 22.77 11.65 -6.19
C PHE A 220 21.31 11.75 -5.73
N VAL A 221 20.97 11.24 -4.54
CA VAL A 221 19.65 11.44 -3.93
C VAL A 221 19.49 12.93 -3.61
N PRO A 222 18.39 13.57 -4.03
CA PRO A 222 18.11 14.98 -3.69
C PRO A 222 18.01 15.19 -2.18
N GLN A 223 18.19 16.42 -1.74
CA GLN A 223 17.97 16.81 -0.34
C GLN A 223 16.47 16.74 0.00
N ASP A 224 16.16 16.55 1.27
CA ASP A 224 14.79 16.38 1.77
C ASP A 224 13.86 17.54 1.38
N GLU A 225 14.36 18.79 1.43
CA GLU A 225 13.58 19.95 1.01
C GLU A 225 13.20 19.90 -0.47
N ALA A 226 14.12 19.45 -1.33
CA ALA A 226 13.83 19.30 -2.76
C ALA A 226 12.83 18.16 -3.00
N THR A 227 12.92 17.07 -2.25
CA THR A 227 11.96 15.95 -2.31
C THR A 227 10.56 16.38 -1.87
N ALA A 228 10.47 17.19 -0.81
CA ALA A 228 9.21 17.78 -0.35
C ALA A 228 8.62 18.73 -1.42
N ASP A 229 9.45 19.56 -2.06
CA ASP A 229 9.02 20.44 -3.16
C ASP A 229 8.50 19.63 -4.35
N PHE A 230 9.13 18.49 -4.67
CA PHE A 230 8.66 17.59 -5.74
C PHE A 230 7.29 17.01 -5.39
N TYR A 231 7.09 16.56 -4.17
CA TYR A 231 5.79 16.05 -3.72
C TYR A 231 4.70 17.12 -3.81
N VAL A 232 4.97 18.33 -3.32
CA VAL A 232 4.01 19.45 -3.40
C VAL A 232 3.65 19.77 -4.85
N MET A 233 4.65 19.84 -5.73
CA MET A 233 4.41 20.04 -7.17
C MET A 233 3.51 18.95 -7.78
N ALA A 234 3.74 17.67 -7.42
CA ALA A 234 2.88 16.59 -7.91
C ALA A 234 1.44 16.76 -7.41
N CYS A 235 1.23 17.13 -6.13
CA CYS A 235 -0.10 17.41 -5.58
C CYS A 235 -0.83 18.48 -6.41
N GLU A 236 -0.18 19.62 -6.67
CA GLU A 236 -0.77 20.74 -7.43
C GLU A 236 -1.10 20.35 -8.87
N ARG A 237 -0.20 19.65 -9.55
CA ARG A 237 -0.36 19.29 -10.96
C ARG A 237 -1.42 18.20 -11.16
N LEU A 238 -1.45 17.19 -10.30
CA LEU A 238 -2.44 16.11 -10.34
C LEU A 238 -3.84 16.65 -10.02
N ASP A 239 -3.97 17.50 -8.98
CA ASP A 239 -5.24 18.13 -8.64
C ASP A 239 -5.77 19.00 -9.80
N SER A 240 -4.91 19.82 -10.41
CA SER A 240 -5.24 20.64 -11.59
C SER A 240 -5.68 19.79 -12.80
N ALA A 241 -5.24 18.53 -12.89
CA ALA A 241 -5.65 17.57 -13.92
C ALA A 241 -6.90 16.77 -13.54
N GLY A 242 -7.52 17.04 -12.38
CA GLY A 242 -8.70 16.35 -11.87
C GLY A 242 -8.40 14.96 -11.29
N VAL A 243 -7.14 14.68 -10.95
CA VAL A 243 -6.71 13.49 -10.20
C VAL A 243 -6.41 13.97 -8.79
N ARG A 244 -7.43 13.94 -7.91
CA ARG A 244 -7.40 14.60 -6.60
C ARG A 244 -6.78 13.72 -5.54
N GLN A 245 -6.00 14.33 -4.66
CA GLN A 245 -5.49 13.65 -3.48
C GLN A 245 -6.64 13.26 -2.56
N TYR A 246 -6.73 11.97 -2.19
CA TYR A 246 -7.72 11.50 -1.23
C TYR A 246 -7.10 10.98 0.08
N GLU A 247 -5.81 10.65 0.06
CA GLU A 247 -4.98 10.36 1.23
C GLU A 247 -3.53 10.78 0.94
N ILE A 248 -2.62 10.69 1.91
CA ILE A 248 -1.26 11.27 1.84
C ILE A 248 -0.53 10.92 0.54
N SER A 249 -0.54 9.65 0.13
CA SER A 249 0.26 9.19 -1.01
C SER A 249 -0.55 8.96 -2.28
N ASN A 250 -1.90 8.94 -2.21
CA ASN A 250 -2.73 8.48 -3.31
C ASN A 250 -3.69 9.55 -3.85
N PHE A 251 -3.78 9.58 -5.18
CA PHE A 251 -4.55 10.55 -5.96
C PHE A 251 -5.45 9.80 -6.93
N ALA A 252 -6.71 10.20 -7.05
CA ALA A 252 -7.66 9.54 -7.92
C ALA A 252 -8.64 10.51 -8.59
N ARG A 253 -9.18 10.12 -9.73
CA ARG A 253 -10.44 10.64 -10.22
C ARG A 253 -11.56 10.07 -9.35
N GLU A 254 -12.64 10.80 -9.21
CA GLU A 254 -13.81 10.37 -8.42
C GLU A 254 -14.24 8.95 -8.79
N GLY A 255 -14.40 8.10 -7.77
CA GLY A 255 -14.78 6.68 -7.89
C GLY A 255 -13.67 5.72 -8.28
N HIS A 256 -12.40 6.18 -8.31
CA HIS A 256 -11.23 5.36 -8.63
C HIS A 256 -10.25 5.24 -7.46
N GLU A 257 -10.66 5.67 -6.26
CA GLU A 257 -9.89 5.48 -5.03
C GLU A 257 -9.67 3.98 -4.78
N SER A 258 -8.49 3.58 -4.30
CA SER A 258 -8.22 2.17 -3.95
C SER A 258 -9.06 1.76 -2.76
N ARG A 259 -10.04 0.90 -2.98
CA ARG A 259 -10.92 0.39 -1.91
C ARG A 259 -10.16 -0.45 -0.91
N HIS A 260 -9.16 -1.20 -1.38
CA HIS A 260 -8.35 -2.02 -0.50
C HIS A 260 -7.52 -1.15 0.45
N ASN A 261 -6.84 -0.09 -0.05
CA ASN A 261 -6.07 0.81 0.79
C ASN A 261 -6.96 1.57 1.78
N LEU A 262 -8.16 1.97 1.36
CA LEU A 262 -9.12 2.62 2.24
C LEU A 262 -9.51 1.76 3.45
N LYS A 263 -9.47 0.42 3.35
CA LYS A 263 -9.71 -0.46 4.51
C LYS A 263 -8.69 -0.26 5.61
N TYR A 264 -7.43 -0.08 5.25
CA TYR A 264 -6.38 0.20 6.23
C TYR A 264 -6.64 1.51 6.96
N TRP A 265 -6.90 2.57 6.22
CA TRP A 265 -7.11 3.91 6.78
C TRP A 265 -8.42 4.07 7.55
N THR A 266 -9.40 3.22 7.31
CA THR A 266 -10.70 3.21 8.00
C THR A 266 -10.86 2.07 8.99
N ARG A 267 -9.79 1.32 9.29
CA ARG A 267 -9.78 0.19 10.21
C ARG A 267 -10.86 -0.84 9.89
N GLN A 268 -11.03 -1.18 8.62
CA GLN A 268 -11.90 -2.27 8.18
C GLN A 268 -11.12 -3.59 8.13
N PRO A 269 -11.79 -4.75 8.31
CA PRO A 269 -11.11 -6.03 8.35
C PRO A 269 -10.48 -6.41 7.01
N TYR A 270 -9.30 -7.03 7.10
CA TYR A 270 -8.59 -7.63 5.99
C TYR A 270 -7.81 -8.87 6.42
N LEU A 271 -7.62 -9.81 5.50
CA LEU A 271 -6.82 -11.02 5.64
C LEU A 271 -5.61 -10.96 4.71
N GLY A 272 -4.44 -11.17 5.26
CA GLY A 272 -3.18 -11.28 4.53
C GLY A 272 -2.71 -12.72 4.42
N PHE A 273 -2.26 -13.10 3.23
CA PHE A 273 -1.62 -14.37 2.92
C PHE A 273 -0.31 -14.12 2.16
N GLY A 274 0.63 -15.05 2.25
CA GLY A 274 1.94 -14.90 1.61
C GLY A 274 2.99 -14.44 2.61
N VAL A 275 4.13 -13.96 2.12
CA VAL A 275 5.27 -13.55 2.94
C VAL A 275 5.06 -12.13 3.46
N ASP A 276 5.28 -11.90 4.77
CA ASP A 276 5.16 -10.57 5.40
C ASP A 276 3.79 -9.93 5.15
N ALA A 277 2.74 -10.72 5.31
CA ALA A 277 1.37 -10.26 5.08
C ALA A 277 0.64 -10.05 6.40
N ASP A 278 0.16 -8.83 6.61
CA ASP A 278 -0.63 -8.46 7.77
C ASP A 278 -2.09 -8.83 7.62
N SER A 279 -2.71 -9.12 8.75
CA SER A 279 -4.15 -9.30 8.89
C SER A 279 -4.68 -8.44 10.03
N MET A 280 -5.88 -7.93 9.88
CA MET A 280 -6.66 -7.33 10.95
C MET A 280 -8.10 -7.84 10.89
N LEU A 281 -8.52 -8.56 11.92
CA LEU A 281 -9.86 -9.12 12.02
C LEU A 281 -10.62 -8.53 13.21
N LEU A 282 -11.93 -8.58 13.16
CA LEU A 282 -12.74 -8.26 14.35
C LEU A 282 -12.46 -9.29 15.43
N SER A 283 -12.29 -8.85 16.67
CA SER A 283 -12.08 -9.77 17.80
C SER A 283 -13.35 -10.57 18.11
N ARG A 284 -13.18 -11.83 18.50
CA ARG A 284 -14.25 -12.64 19.12
C ARG A 284 -14.40 -12.37 20.60
N GLU A 285 -13.36 -11.87 21.23
CA GLU A 285 -13.36 -11.53 22.65
C GLU A 285 -13.92 -10.11 22.82
N GLY A 286 -15.04 -9.98 23.55
CA GLY A 286 -15.73 -8.70 23.73
C GLY A 286 -14.94 -7.62 24.48
N LYS A 287 -13.71 -7.91 24.92
CA LYS A 287 -12.78 -6.97 25.55
C LYS A 287 -11.89 -6.22 24.57
N ASN A 288 -11.72 -6.75 23.36
CA ASN A 288 -10.84 -6.22 22.33
C ASN A 288 -11.65 -5.82 21.10
N GLU A 289 -11.20 -4.77 20.41
CA GLU A 289 -11.84 -4.28 19.19
C GLU A 289 -11.47 -5.14 17.97
N ALA A 290 -10.21 -5.53 17.89
CA ALA A 290 -9.65 -6.28 16.76
C ALA A 290 -8.54 -7.21 17.25
N VAL A 291 -8.10 -8.10 16.36
CA VAL A 291 -6.85 -8.85 16.48
C VAL A 291 -6.04 -8.66 15.21
N ARG A 292 -4.74 -8.44 15.37
CA ARG A 292 -3.76 -8.38 14.29
C ARG A 292 -2.85 -9.59 14.36
N PHE A 293 -2.38 -10.03 13.22
CA PHE A 293 -1.31 -11.02 13.10
C PHE A 293 -0.65 -10.88 11.74
N SER A 294 0.63 -11.25 11.68
CA SER A 294 1.43 -11.21 10.45
C SER A 294 1.96 -12.60 10.14
N THR A 295 2.14 -12.88 8.86
CA THR A 295 2.86 -14.06 8.42
C THR A 295 4.37 -13.81 8.48
N PRO A 296 5.22 -14.87 8.48
CA PRO A 296 6.67 -14.70 8.46
C PRO A 296 7.16 -13.81 7.31
N ASP A 297 8.21 -13.02 7.57
CA ASP A 297 8.84 -12.09 6.64
C ASP A 297 9.86 -12.78 5.70
N SER A 298 10.21 -14.02 5.97
CA SER A 298 11.04 -14.82 5.08
C SER A 298 10.24 -15.90 4.35
N LEU A 299 10.57 -16.12 3.07
CA LEU A 299 9.94 -17.16 2.25
C LEU A 299 10.15 -18.55 2.84
N GLU A 300 11.34 -18.82 3.42
CA GLU A 300 11.68 -20.11 4.00
C GLU A 300 10.79 -20.41 5.23
N GLU A 301 10.68 -19.45 6.15
CA GLU A 301 9.86 -19.61 7.35
C GLU A 301 8.38 -19.68 7.00
N TYR A 302 7.91 -18.88 6.02
CA TYR A 302 6.53 -18.94 5.57
C TYR A 302 6.15 -20.31 5.02
N VAL A 303 6.99 -20.90 4.17
CA VAL A 303 6.76 -22.24 3.60
C VAL A 303 6.89 -23.36 4.66
N ALA A 304 7.69 -23.13 5.70
CA ALA A 304 7.89 -24.09 6.80
C ALA A 304 6.74 -24.12 7.84
N GLU A 305 5.66 -23.33 7.63
CA GLU A 305 4.49 -23.29 8.52
C GLU A 305 4.79 -22.81 9.96
N GLY A 306 5.64 -21.79 10.10
CA GLY A 306 5.90 -21.17 11.40
C GLY A 306 4.61 -20.68 12.11
N PRO A 307 4.59 -20.67 13.44
CA PRO A 307 3.41 -20.30 14.20
C PRO A 307 3.09 -18.81 14.04
N LEU A 308 1.82 -18.49 13.80
CA LEU A 308 1.30 -17.12 13.86
C LEU A 308 1.08 -16.71 15.31
N LYS A 309 1.29 -15.43 15.62
CA LYS A 309 1.06 -14.88 16.97
C LYS A 309 0.01 -13.77 16.92
N PRO A 310 -1.10 -13.92 17.64
CA PRO A 310 -2.11 -12.87 17.69
C PRO A 310 -1.62 -11.69 18.55
N ASN A 311 -1.91 -10.48 18.08
CA ASN A 311 -1.77 -9.24 18.81
C ASN A 311 -3.16 -8.62 18.99
N ALA A 312 -3.68 -8.64 20.21
CA ALA A 312 -5.00 -8.11 20.52
C ALA A 312 -4.98 -6.58 20.54
N VAL A 313 -5.89 -5.95 19.80
CA VAL A 313 -6.05 -4.50 19.75
C VAL A 313 -7.11 -4.08 20.77
N ALA A 314 -6.66 -3.57 21.91
CA ALA A 314 -7.55 -3.05 22.96
C ALA A 314 -8.26 -1.76 22.52
N SER A 315 -9.33 -1.37 23.21
CA SER A 315 -10.15 -0.22 22.82
C SER A 315 -9.37 1.11 22.77
N HIS A 316 -8.38 1.31 23.67
CA HIS A 316 -7.54 2.51 23.63
C HIS A 316 -6.63 2.53 22.39
N ALA A 317 -5.96 1.42 22.06
CA ALA A 317 -5.15 1.32 20.86
C ALA A 317 -5.99 1.47 19.58
N ALA A 318 -7.21 0.94 19.59
CA ALA A 318 -8.18 1.13 18.50
C ALA A 318 -8.60 2.60 18.32
N LEU A 319 -8.69 3.35 19.41
CA LEU A 319 -8.96 4.79 19.39
C LEU A 319 -7.76 5.57 18.78
N GLU A 320 -6.55 5.28 19.24
CA GLU A 320 -5.31 5.87 18.70
C GLU A 320 -5.17 5.60 17.20
N GLU A 321 -5.34 4.34 16.77
CA GLU A 321 -5.37 3.95 15.37
C GLU A 321 -6.45 4.70 14.57
N THR A 322 -7.60 4.96 15.15
CA THR A 322 -8.68 5.71 14.49
C THR A 322 -8.25 7.14 14.17
N PHE A 323 -7.43 7.77 15.01
CA PHE A 323 -6.87 9.08 14.76
C PHE A 323 -5.75 9.02 13.72
N PHE A 324 -4.66 8.30 13.97
CA PHE A 324 -3.50 8.39 13.08
C PHE A 324 -3.73 7.75 11.70
N LEU A 325 -4.54 6.68 11.58
CA LEU A 325 -4.93 6.14 10.28
C LEU A 325 -5.96 7.02 9.58
N GLY A 326 -6.96 7.52 10.32
CA GLY A 326 -8.01 8.37 9.76
C GLY A 326 -7.51 9.74 9.29
N LEU A 327 -6.51 10.32 9.98
CA LEU A 327 -5.87 11.57 9.59
C LEU A 327 -5.00 11.45 8.32
N ARG A 328 -4.67 10.25 7.86
CA ARG A 328 -4.08 10.06 6.52
C ARG A 328 -5.04 10.48 5.42
N LEU A 329 -6.34 10.33 5.64
CA LEU A 329 -7.37 10.70 4.67
C LEU A 329 -7.56 12.23 4.62
N ASN A 330 -7.66 12.78 3.41
CA ASN A 330 -7.91 14.22 3.24
C ASN A 330 -9.25 14.68 3.84
N ARG A 331 -10.23 13.76 3.95
CA ARG A 331 -11.48 14.05 4.67
C ARG A 331 -11.28 14.14 6.18
N GLY A 332 -10.23 13.49 6.71
CA GLY A 332 -9.91 13.48 8.14
C GLY A 332 -10.82 12.57 8.98
N VAL A 333 -10.99 12.94 10.24
CA VAL A 333 -11.69 12.18 11.30
C VAL A 333 -12.88 12.99 11.81
N ASP A 334 -14.06 12.36 11.89
CA ASP A 334 -15.23 12.94 12.54
C ASP A 334 -15.24 12.64 14.04
N LEU A 335 -15.03 13.64 14.86
CA LEU A 335 -15.01 13.52 16.32
C LEU A 335 -16.37 13.07 16.89
N LYS A 336 -17.48 13.27 16.19
CA LYS A 336 -18.80 12.74 16.60
C LYS A 336 -18.85 11.23 16.44
N GLU A 337 -18.32 10.69 15.35
CA GLU A 337 -18.22 9.23 15.14
C GLU A 337 -17.28 8.59 16.17
N VAL A 338 -16.14 9.23 16.47
CA VAL A 338 -15.21 8.79 17.51
C VAL A 338 -15.90 8.79 18.87
N ALA A 339 -16.61 9.87 19.24
CA ALA A 339 -17.34 9.94 20.51
C ALA A 339 -18.48 8.92 20.59
N ALA A 340 -19.16 8.64 19.50
CA ALA A 340 -20.22 7.62 19.45
C ALA A 340 -19.67 6.21 19.65
N LYS A 341 -18.47 5.91 19.14
CA LYS A 341 -17.84 4.60 19.23
C LYS A 341 -17.10 4.37 20.55
N PHE A 342 -16.31 5.34 21.00
CA PHE A 342 -15.39 5.17 22.15
C PHE A 342 -15.80 5.96 23.40
N GLY A 343 -16.88 6.73 23.30
CA GLY A 343 -17.37 7.61 24.37
C GLY A 343 -16.84 9.05 24.27
N PRO A 344 -17.56 10.03 24.83
CA PRO A 344 -17.16 11.45 24.78
C PRO A 344 -15.81 11.75 25.47
N SER A 345 -15.49 11.03 26.55
CA SER A 345 -14.21 11.17 27.27
C SER A 345 -13.00 10.79 26.41
N ALA A 346 -13.17 9.88 25.46
CA ALA A 346 -12.10 9.50 24.52
C ALA A 346 -11.64 10.67 23.65
N VAL A 347 -12.61 11.47 23.13
CA VAL A 347 -12.30 12.67 22.35
C VAL A 347 -11.69 13.76 23.26
N ALA A 348 -12.20 13.90 24.49
CA ALA A 348 -11.69 14.89 25.44
C ALA A 348 -10.20 14.71 25.73
N GLY A 349 -9.68 13.46 25.76
CA GLY A 349 -8.27 13.15 25.96
C GLY A 349 -7.32 13.73 24.90
N PHE A 350 -7.82 13.95 23.68
CA PHE A 350 -7.02 14.50 22.57
C PHE A 350 -7.28 15.98 22.27
N THR A 351 -8.13 16.66 23.07
CA THR A 351 -8.53 18.06 22.79
C THR A 351 -7.33 19.00 22.78
N GLU A 352 -6.41 18.88 23.72
CA GLU A 352 -5.20 19.72 23.80
C GLU A 352 -4.29 19.49 22.59
N THR A 353 -3.98 18.24 22.27
CA THR A 353 -3.18 17.85 21.10
C THR A 353 -3.77 18.40 19.80
N ILE A 354 -5.10 18.28 19.61
CA ILE A 354 -5.79 18.81 18.44
C ILE A 354 -5.66 20.33 18.39
N SER A 355 -5.84 21.03 19.52
CA SER A 355 -5.74 22.50 19.58
C SER A 355 -4.35 22.99 19.26
N GLU A 356 -3.29 22.34 19.80
CA GLU A 356 -1.90 22.65 19.48
C GLU A 356 -1.61 22.55 17.97
N PHE A 357 -2.08 21.47 17.31
CA PHE A 357 -1.86 21.30 15.87
C PHE A 357 -2.68 22.25 15.01
N VAL A 358 -3.87 22.65 15.46
CA VAL A 358 -4.67 23.67 14.77
C VAL A 358 -3.99 25.02 14.88
N GLU A 359 -3.53 25.44 16.08
CA GLU A 359 -2.78 26.67 16.30
C GLU A 359 -1.45 26.68 15.54
N GLY A 360 -0.77 25.54 15.45
CA GLY A 360 0.46 25.35 14.68
C GLY A 360 0.28 25.28 13.16
N GLY A 361 -0.98 25.30 12.66
CA GLY A 361 -1.30 25.27 11.24
C GLY A 361 -1.01 23.92 10.54
N LEU A 362 -0.87 22.83 11.31
CA LEU A 362 -0.70 21.46 10.79
C LEU A 362 -2.03 20.73 10.63
N MET A 363 -3.05 21.17 11.36
CA MET A 363 -4.39 20.62 11.32
C MET A 363 -5.41 21.76 11.15
N GLU A 364 -6.54 21.43 10.55
CA GLU A 364 -7.71 22.31 10.51
C GLU A 364 -8.91 21.58 11.11
N ARG A 365 -9.81 22.36 11.72
CA ARG A 365 -11.04 21.87 12.31
C ARG A 365 -12.23 22.61 11.73
N GLU A 366 -13.18 21.83 11.21
CA GLU A 366 -14.45 22.34 10.70
C GLU A 366 -15.59 21.55 11.37
N ASP A 367 -16.37 22.19 12.22
CA ASP A 367 -17.39 21.57 13.07
C ASP A 367 -16.83 20.41 13.92
N SER A 368 -17.24 19.17 13.57
CA SER A 368 -16.76 17.94 14.21
C SER A 368 -15.61 17.27 13.46
N TRP A 369 -15.24 17.74 12.28
CA TRP A 369 -14.16 17.17 11.49
C TRP A 369 -12.82 17.82 11.80
N ILE A 370 -11.79 16.97 11.91
CA ILE A 370 -10.39 17.36 11.95
C ILE A 370 -9.66 16.72 10.79
N ARG A 371 -8.77 17.47 10.14
CA ARG A 371 -7.97 16.98 9.01
C ARG A 371 -6.61 17.67 8.93
N LEU A 372 -5.64 17.02 8.32
CA LEU A 372 -4.32 17.63 8.09
C LEU A 372 -4.42 18.72 7.03
N THR A 373 -3.73 19.84 7.29
CA THR A 373 -3.45 20.85 6.26
C THR A 373 -2.44 20.30 5.22
N PRO A 374 -2.22 20.96 4.08
CA PRO A 374 -1.12 20.58 3.18
C PRO A 374 0.24 20.50 3.89
N ARG A 375 0.53 21.43 4.80
CA ARG A 375 1.74 21.40 5.63
C ARG A 375 1.72 20.23 6.63
N GLY A 376 0.59 19.95 7.24
CA GLY A 376 0.43 18.81 8.16
C GLY A 376 0.61 17.46 7.47
N ARG A 377 0.27 17.33 6.18
CA ARG A 377 0.52 16.10 5.42
C ARG A 377 2.02 15.85 5.18
N LEU A 378 2.82 16.89 4.95
CA LEU A 378 4.28 16.77 4.85
C LEU A 378 4.94 16.37 6.18
N LEU A 379 4.35 16.79 7.30
CA LEU A 379 4.83 16.50 8.66
C LEU A 379 3.93 15.49 9.37
N SER A 380 3.31 14.58 8.62
CA SER A 380 2.28 13.70 9.14
C SER A 380 2.80 12.74 10.22
N ASN A 381 4.03 12.25 10.14
CA ASN A 381 4.61 11.37 11.15
C ASN A 381 4.71 12.09 12.51
N GLU A 382 5.16 13.34 12.54
CA GLU A 382 5.22 14.15 13.77
C GLU A 382 3.82 14.37 14.38
N VAL A 383 2.80 14.51 13.53
CA VAL A 383 1.42 14.61 14.00
C VAL A 383 0.93 13.27 14.54
N PHE A 384 1.18 12.16 13.82
CA PHE A 384 0.70 10.84 14.20
C PHE A 384 1.27 10.34 15.52
N GLU A 385 2.57 10.59 15.78
CA GLU A 385 3.23 10.22 17.04
C GLU A 385 2.52 10.79 18.28
N ARG A 386 1.92 11.97 18.18
CA ARG A 386 1.20 12.62 19.27
C ARG A 386 -0.17 11.99 19.59
N PHE A 387 -0.67 11.10 18.71
CA PHE A 387 -1.88 10.32 18.95
C PHE A 387 -1.59 8.91 19.45
N VAL A 388 -0.34 8.53 19.62
CA VAL A 388 0.09 7.23 20.10
C VAL A 388 0.66 7.39 21.52
N SER A 389 0.18 6.60 22.48
CA SER A 389 0.72 6.62 23.84
C SER A 389 2.09 5.93 23.91
N GLU A 390 3.00 6.42 24.74
CA GLU A 390 4.37 5.89 24.92
C GLU A 390 4.42 4.37 25.24
N ALA A 391 3.33 3.77 25.67
CA ALA A 391 3.25 2.33 25.98
C ALA A 391 3.31 1.41 24.74
N VAL A 392 3.08 1.93 23.53
CA VAL A 392 3.10 1.15 22.27
C VAL A 392 4.47 1.22 21.56
N ALA A 393 5.29 2.21 21.89
CA ALA A 393 6.62 2.41 21.31
C ALA A 393 7.68 1.34 21.70
N GLY A 394 7.33 0.37 22.55
CA GLY A 394 8.22 -0.71 23.02
C GLY A 394 8.09 -2.06 22.32
N GLY A 395 7.34 -2.15 21.23
CA GLY A 395 7.13 -3.38 20.47
C GLY A 395 7.52 -3.19 19.00
N GLN A 396 8.82 -3.12 18.75
CA GLN A 396 9.39 -3.38 17.41
C GLN A 396 9.65 -4.86 17.25
#